data_9470800e14643070615c51bf9cdb6134
#
_entry.id   9470800e14643070615c51bf9cdb6134
#
_cell.length_a   1.000
_cell.length_b   1.000
_cell.length_c   1.000
_cell.angle_alpha   90.00
_cell.angle_beta   90.00
_cell.angle_gamma   90.00
#
_symmetry.space_group_name_H-M   'P 1'
#
loop_
_entity.id
_entity.type
_entity.pdbx_description
1 polymer ?
#
loop_
_entity_poly.entity_id
_entity_poly.type
_entity_poly.pdbx_seq_one_letter_code
_entity_poly.pdbx_strand_id
1 'polypeptide(L)'
;MKPFYTITDLIDWLTDSQIDTTLWAEGNAKSVANLWEEYTSGEIYMRDDPPRRLVDVVQIYIRRGRQVLIEAEQEMENGRRRFRNQPPSEKIKPGETYLQAATRCLQEELGLPLTAVSFCQIPIAAGRKRPIRCRIRAW
;
A
#
# COMPACT_ATOMS: atom_id res chain seq x y z
N MET A 1 7.03 -15.34 -15.22
CA MET A 1 6.00 -16.02 -14.42
C MET A 1 4.71 -16.10 -15.24
N LYS A 2 4.03 -17.24 -15.22
CA LYS A 2 2.73 -17.36 -15.88
C LYS A 2 1.66 -16.66 -15.04
N PRO A 3 0.68 -15.98 -15.67
CA PRO A 3 -0.44 -15.42 -14.93
C PRO A 3 -1.32 -16.52 -14.31
N PHE A 4 -1.91 -16.24 -13.17
CA PHE A 4 -2.91 -17.10 -12.56
C PHE A 4 -4.29 -16.77 -13.15
N TYR A 5 -5.02 -17.80 -13.59
CA TYR A 5 -6.38 -17.65 -14.13
C TYR A 5 -7.44 -18.07 -13.11
N THR A 6 -7.05 -18.88 -12.13
CA THR A 6 -7.93 -19.38 -11.07
C THR A 6 -7.24 -19.27 -9.72
N ILE A 7 -8.05 -19.27 -8.64
CA ILE A 7 -7.49 -19.32 -7.28
C ILE A 7 -6.67 -20.62 -7.06
N THR A 8 -7.01 -21.68 -7.75
CA THR A 8 -6.28 -22.95 -7.69
C THR A 8 -4.87 -22.78 -8.22
N ASP A 9 -4.68 -22.04 -9.32
CA ASP A 9 -3.33 -21.74 -9.85
C ASP A 9 -2.47 -21.01 -8.82
N LEU A 10 -3.06 -20.09 -8.06
CA LEU A 10 -2.38 -19.39 -6.98
C LEU A 10 -2.02 -20.34 -5.83
N ILE A 11 -2.94 -21.22 -5.43
CA ILE A 11 -2.70 -22.21 -4.37
C ILE A 11 -1.58 -23.16 -4.76
N ASP A 12 -1.59 -23.67 -5.99
CA ASP A 12 -0.55 -24.54 -6.51
C ASP A 12 0.81 -23.84 -6.53
N TRP A 13 0.85 -22.58 -6.98
CA TRP A 13 2.06 -21.78 -6.96
C TRP A 13 2.61 -21.55 -5.53
N LEU A 14 1.73 -21.26 -4.56
CA LEU A 14 2.12 -21.11 -3.16
C LEU A 14 2.73 -22.41 -2.61
N THR A 15 2.11 -23.54 -2.93
CA THR A 15 2.56 -24.86 -2.52
C THR A 15 3.92 -25.21 -3.15
N ASP A 16 4.05 -25.03 -4.44
CA ASP A 16 5.29 -25.28 -5.19
C ASP A 16 6.44 -24.38 -4.72
N SER A 17 6.11 -23.16 -4.32
CA SER A 17 7.03 -22.19 -3.74
C SER A 17 7.38 -22.46 -2.27
N GLN A 18 6.82 -23.52 -1.68
CA GLN A 18 7.00 -23.92 -0.27
C GLN A 18 6.61 -22.79 0.71
N ILE A 19 5.60 -22.01 0.36
CA ILE A 19 5.06 -20.96 1.23
C ILE A 19 4.04 -21.59 2.17
N ASP A 20 4.33 -21.54 3.47
CA ASP A 20 3.43 -22.03 4.50
C ASP A 20 2.26 -21.06 4.70
N THR A 21 1.05 -21.53 4.38
CA THR A 21 -0.19 -20.75 4.53
C THR A 21 -1.02 -21.17 5.73
N THR A 22 -0.53 -22.05 6.59
CA THR A 22 -1.31 -22.64 7.71
C THR A 22 -1.79 -21.59 8.72
N LEU A 23 -1.01 -20.51 8.91
CA LEU A 23 -1.36 -19.40 9.82
C LEU A 23 -2.06 -18.23 9.10
N TRP A 24 -2.35 -18.37 7.83
CA TRP A 24 -3.08 -17.34 7.10
C TRP A 24 -4.54 -17.30 7.54
N ALA A 25 -5.14 -16.11 7.47
CA ALA A 25 -6.47 -15.81 8.01
C ALA A 25 -6.59 -15.85 9.54
N GLU A 26 -5.50 -16.06 10.27
CA GLU A 26 -5.46 -15.96 11.72
C GLU A 26 -5.07 -14.54 12.17
N GLY A 27 -5.77 -14.01 13.16
CA GLY A 27 -5.51 -12.66 13.69
C GLY A 27 -5.63 -11.59 12.59
N ASN A 28 -4.54 -10.85 12.35
CA ASN A 28 -4.46 -9.81 11.32
C ASN A 28 -3.90 -10.31 9.99
N ALA A 29 -3.59 -11.59 9.88
CA ALA A 29 -3.08 -12.19 8.66
C ALA A 29 -4.18 -12.29 7.60
N LYS A 30 -3.83 -11.99 6.35
CA LYS A 30 -4.72 -12.16 5.21
C LYS A 30 -4.87 -13.63 4.84
N SER A 31 -6.05 -13.99 4.32
CA SER A 31 -6.28 -15.31 3.75
C SER A 31 -5.76 -15.43 2.32
N VAL A 32 -5.70 -16.66 1.80
CA VAL A 32 -5.42 -16.89 0.36
C VAL A 32 -6.49 -16.23 -0.52
N ALA A 33 -7.75 -16.21 -0.07
CA ALA A 33 -8.83 -15.54 -0.78
C ALA A 33 -8.59 -14.03 -0.88
N ASN A 34 -8.14 -13.36 0.19
CA ASN A 34 -7.77 -11.95 0.15
C ASN A 34 -6.61 -11.70 -0.81
N LEU A 35 -5.61 -12.58 -0.83
CA LEU A 35 -4.49 -12.47 -1.78
C LEU A 35 -4.98 -12.61 -3.23
N TRP A 36 -5.91 -13.52 -3.48
CA TRP A 36 -6.53 -13.71 -4.79
C TRP A 36 -7.31 -12.47 -5.24
N GLU A 37 -8.10 -11.87 -4.35
CA GLU A 37 -8.83 -10.63 -4.64
C GLU A 37 -7.87 -9.48 -4.99
N GLU A 38 -6.79 -9.29 -4.23
CA GLU A 38 -5.78 -8.27 -4.52
C GLU A 38 -5.06 -8.52 -5.86
N TYR A 39 -4.81 -9.79 -6.20
CA TYR A 39 -4.19 -10.15 -7.47
C TYR A 39 -5.13 -9.89 -8.65
N THR A 40 -6.37 -10.32 -8.57
CA THR A 40 -7.36 -10.15 -9.65
C THR A 40 -7.80 -8.71 -9.85
N SER A 41 -7.81 -7.91 -8.78
CA SER A 41 -8.04 -6.47 -8.87
C SER A 41 -6.86 -5.68 -9.44
N GLY A 42 -5.70 -6.32 -9.59
CA GLY A 42 -4.48 -5.68 -10.09
C GLY A 42 -3.78 -4.78 -9.08
N GLU A 43 -4.12 -4.89 -7.79
CA GLU A 43 -3.48 -4.14 -6.72
C GLU A 43 -2.08 -4.65 -6.40
N ILE A 44 -1.81 -5.91 -6.75
CA ILE A 44 -0.54 -6.57 -6.51
C ILE A 44 -0.10 -7.35 -7.74
N TYR A 45 1.19 -7.64 -7.80
CA TYR A 45 1.74 -8.65 -8.73
C TYR A 45 2.52 -9.68 -7.96
N MET A 46 2.62 -10.85 -8.55
CA MET A 46 3.43 -11.93 -8.02
C MET A 46 4.70 -12.06 -8.86
N ARG A 47 5.78 -12.48 -8.25
CA ARG A 47 7.05 -12.70 -8.91
C ARG A 47 7.66 -14.01 -8.42
N ASP A 48 8.26 -14.75 -9.37
CA ASP A 48 9.08 -15.90 -9.05
C ASP A 48 10.51 -15.47 -8.73
N ASP A 49 11.25 -16.39 -8.18
CA ASP A 49 12.71 -16.41 -8.07
C ASP A 49 13.36 -15.15 -7.47
N PRO A 50 13.23 -14.92 -6.17
CA PRO A 50 12.43 -15.71 -5.23
C PRO A 50 10.94 -15.32 -5.24
N PRO A 51 10.04 -16.20 -4.78
CA PRO A 51 8.63 -15.92 -4.71
C PRO A 51 8.32 -14.67 -3.87
N ARG A 52 7.64 -13.68 -4.46
CA ARG A 52 7.33 -12.41 -3.81
C ARG A 52 5.98 -11.86 -4.24
N ARG A 53 5.30 -11.27 -3.29
CA ARG A 53 4.18 -10.37 -3.52
C ARG A 53 4.71 -8.94 -3.62
N LEU A 54 4.41 -8.28 -4.71
CA LEU A 54 4.81 -6.90 -4.97
C LEU A 54 3.57 -6.00 -4.98
N VAL A 55 3.73 -4.82 -4.46
CA VAL A 55 2.68 -3.79 -4.41
C VAL A 55 3.32 -2.43 -4.67
N ASP A 56 2.66 -1.64 -5.51
CA ASP A 56 3.02 -0.24 -5.68
C ASP A 56 2.33 0.60 -4.62
N VAL A 57 3.12 1.33 -3.86
CA VAL A 57 2.62 2.23 -2.82
C VAL A 57 3.21 3.63 -3.00
N VAL A 58 2.41 4.63 -2.71
CA VAL A 58 2.86 5.99 -2.51
C VAL A 58 2.98 6.25 -1.01
N GLN A 59 4.08 6.83 -0.57
CA GLN A 59 4.27 7.28 0.80
C GLN A 59 4.26 8.81 0.81
N ILE A 60 3.46 9.40 1.68
CA ILE A 60 3.19 10.84 1.67
C ILE A 60 3.87 11.48 2.87
N TYR A 61 4.81 12.38 2.61
CA TYR A 61 5.46 13.18 3.64
C TYR A 61 4.75 14.53 3.75
N ILE A 62 3.91 14.67 4.76
CA ILE A 62 3.15 15.89 5.01
C ILE A 62 3.93 16.74 6.00
N ARG A 63 4.31 17.94 5.58
CA ARG A 63 5.09 18.85 6.40
C ARG A 63 4.28 20.09 6.79
N ARG A 64 4.47 20.48 8.05
CA ARG A 64 4.06 21.77 8.60
C ARG A 64 5.26 22.39 9.30
N GLY A 65 5.87 23.37 8.68
CA GLY A 65 7.15 23.89 9.18
C GLY A 65 8.24 22.81 9.19
N ARG A 66 8.79 22.50 10.37
CA ARG A 66 9.79 21.44 10.58
C ARG A 66 9.20 20.12 11.00
N GLN A 67 7.89 20.07 11.22
CA GLN A 67 7.19 18.86 11.65
C GLN A 67 6.77 18.01 10.45
N VAL A 68 6.79 16.70 10.63
CA VAL A 68 6.29 15.72 9.66
C VAL A 68 5.15 14.94 10.32
N LEU A 69 4.04 14.80 9.62
CA LEU A 69 2.93 13.98 10.10
C LEU A 69 3.29 12.51 10.06
N ILE A 70 3.12 11.85 11.19
CA ILE A 70 3.33 10.41 11.34
C ILE A 70 2.03 9.76 11.79
N GLU A 71 1.67 8.68 11.14
CA GLU A 71 0.59 7.81 11.52
C GLU A 71 1.07 6.91 12.67
N ALA A 72 0.67 7.23 13.91
CA ALA A 72 1.13 6.50 15.09
C ALA A 72 0.46 5.12 15.19
N GLU A 73 -0.86 5.09 15.02
CA GLU A 73 -1.68 3.89 15.12
C GLU A 73 -2.67 3.81 13.96
N GLN A 74 -3.05 2.60 13.61
CA GLN A 74 -4.13 2.32 12.69
C GLN A 74 -5.15 1.39 13.35
N GLU A 75 -6.41 1.79 13.35
CA GLU A 75 -7.52 0.91 13.71
C GLU A 75 -7.96 0.12 12.48
N MET A 76 -8.03 -1.20 12.62
CA MET A 76 -8.44 -2.10 11.56
C MET A 76 -9.96 -2.33 11.63
N GLU A 77 -10.56 -2.80 10.54
CA GLU A 77 -12.00 -3.10 10.47
C GLU A 77 -12.50 -4.04 11.57
N ASN A 78 -11.65 -4.92 12.07
CA ASN A 78 -11.93 -5.83 13.18
C ASN A 78 -11.80 -5.19 14.57
N GLY A 79 -11.57 -3.88 14.67
CA GLY A 79 -11.38 -3.13 15.91
C GLY A 79 -9.98 -3.27 16.53
N ARG A 80 -9.09 -4.05 15.93
CA ARG A 80 -7.70 -4.15 16.38
C ARG A 80 -6.89 -2.94 15.97
N ARG A 81 -5.94 -2.55 16.81
CA ARG A 81 -5.01 -1.45 16.55
C ARG A 81 -3.62 -2.01 16.26
N ARG A 82 -2.94 -1.38 15.30
CA ARG A 82 -1.52 -1.64 15.04
C ARG A 82 -0.73 -0.34 15.10
N PHE A 83 0.44 -0.41 15.70
CA PHE A 83 1.39 0.70 15.69
C PHE A 83 2.07 0.76 14.32
N ARG A 84 2.12 1.92 13.71
CA ARG A 84 2.79 2.14 12.43
C ARG A 84 4.01 3.02 12.55
N ASN A 85 3.88 4.15 13.22
CA ASN A 85 4.92 5.15 13.41
C ASN A 85 5.63 5.52 12.09
N GLN A 86 4.85 5.69 11.04
CA GLN A 86 5.30 5.93 9.67
C GLN A 86 4.46 7.03 9.01
N PRO A 87 5.00 7.73 8.01
CA PRO A 87 4.19 8.61 7.18
C PRO A 87 3.02 7.86 6.53
N PRO A 88 1.90 8.53 6.27
CA PRO A 88 0.77 7.92 5.55
C PRO A 88 1.21 7.31 4.22
N SER A 89 0.68 6.16 3.90
CA SER A 89 0.94 5.46 2.64
C SER A 89 -0.34 4.86 2.08
N GLU A 90 -0.42 4.81 0.76
CA GLU A 90 -1.58 4.28 0.05
C GLU A 90 -1.14 3.40 -1.11
N LYS A 91 -1.89 2.33 -1.38
CA LYS A 91 -1.68 1.52 -2.57
C LYS A 91 -2.09 2.30 -3.81
N ILE A 92 -1.30 2.21 -4.86
CA ILE A 92 -1.64 2.77 -6.17
C ILE A 92 -2.53 1.76 -6.89
N LYS A 93 -3.74 2.21 -7.28
CA LYS A 93 -4.68 1.37 -8.04
C LYS A 93 -4.25 1.25 -9.50
N PRO A 94 -4.67 0.18 -10.21
CA PRO A 94 -4.41 0.05 -11.64
C PRO A 94 -4.86 1.28 -12.44
N GLY A 95 -3.97 1.80 -13.29
CA GLY A 95 -4.25 3.00 -14.09
C GLY A 95 -4.20 4.33 -13.34
N GLU A 96 -4.03 4.31 -12.03
CA GLU A 96 -3.90 5.49 -11.20
C GLU A 96 -2.45 5.97 -11.17
N THR A 97 -2.24 7.29 -11.30
CA THR A 97 -0.92 7.88 -11.07
C THR A 97 -0.61 7.96 -9.57
N TYR A 98 0.66 8.07 -9.21
CA TYR A 98 1.04 8.26 -7.81
C TYR A 98 0.47 9.55 -7.19
N LEU A 99 0.28 10.62 -7.99
CA LEU A 99 -0.37 11.85 -7.53
C LEU A 99 -1.86 11.65 -7.27
N GLN A 100 -2.54 10.88 -8.12
CA GLN A 100 -3.94 10.54 -7.91
C GLN A 100 -4.12 9.70 -6.63
N ALA A 101 -3.24 8.71 -6.39
CA ALA A 101 -3.25 7.91 -5.18
C ALA A 101 -2.97 8.76 -3.94
N ALA A 102 -2.00 9.67 -4.00
CA ALA A 102 -1.70 10.59 -2.91
C ALA A 102 -2.88 11.53 -2.60
N THR A 103 -3.50 12.07 -3.63
CA THR A 103 -4.70 12.92 -3.50
C THR A 103 -5.83 12.18 -2.83
N ARG A 104 -6.11 10.96 -3.27
CA ARG A 104 -7.13 10.09 -2.69
C ARG A 104 -6.82 9.80 -1.22
N CYS A 105 -5.59 9.46 -0.88
CA CYS A 105 -5.17 9.23 0.51
C CYS A 105 -5.40 10.46 1.38
N LEU A 106 -5.02 11.66 0.92
CA LEU A 106 -5.23 12.90 1.65
C LEU A 106 -6.71 13.19 1.93
N GLN A 107 -7.57 12.92 0.94
CA GLN A 107 -9.01 13.14 1.07
C GLN A 107 -9.67 12.10 1.98
N GLU A 108 -9.40 10.82 1.77
CA GLU A 108 -10.05 9.71 2.47
C GLU A 108 -9.54 9.54 3.90
N GLU A 109 -8.23 9.63 4.11
CA GLU A 109 -7.61 9.37 5.41
C GLU A 109 -7.53 10.62 6.30
N LEU A 110 -7.29 11.79 5.71
CA LEU A 110 -7.03 13.02 6.45
C LEU A 110 -8.08 14.12 6.22
N GLY A 111 -9.03 13.92 5.31
CA GLY A 111 -10.04 14.92 4.99
C GLY A 111 -9.46 16.23 4.43
N LEU A 112 -8.25 16.20 3.88
CA LEU A 112 -7.58 17.40 3.36
C LEU A 112 -7.95 17.64 1.89
N PRO A 113 -8.51 18.80 1.55
CA PRO A 113 -8.76 19.16 0.16
C PRO A 113 -7.45 19.55 -0.54
N LEU A 114 -7.39 19.36 -1.86
CA LEU A 114 -6.23 19.75 -2.68
C LEU A 114 -5.86 21.23 -2.56
N THR A 115 -6.82 22.08 -2.27
CA THR A 115 -6.61 23.53 -2.08
C THR A 115 -5.80 23.86 -0.84
N ALA A 116 -5.77 22.96 0.15
CA ALA A 116 -5.02 23.13 1.41
C ALA A 116 -3.58 22.63 1.34
N VAL A 117 -3.19 21.96 0.26
CA VAL A 117 -1.89 21.30 0.13
C VAL A 117 -1.17 21.69 -1.16
N SER A 118 0.15 21.62 -1.14
CA SER A 118 0.99 21.68 -2.33
C SER A 118 1.89 20.47 -2.38
N PHE A 119 2.03 19.89 -3.57
CA PHE A 119 2.92 18.75 -3.79
C PHE A 119 4.29 19.23 -4.28
N CYS A 120 5.33 18.69 -3.66
CA CYS A 120 6.70 18.83 -4.13
C CYS A 120 7.20 17.44 -4.50
N GLN A 121 7.65 17.26 -5.73
CA GLN A 121 8.32 16.02 -6.13
C GLN A 121 9.72 15.97 -5.52
N ILE A 122 10.07 14.80 -4.98
CA ILE A 122 11.44 14.49 -4.65
C ILE A 122 12.00 13.62 -5.75
N PRO A 123 13.21 13.90 -6.28
CA PRO A 123 13.89 12.98 -7.16
C PRO A 123 14.03 11.61 -6.48
N ILE A 124 13.63 10.56 -7.18
CA ILE A 124 13.70 9.19 -6.66
C ILE A 124 15.08 8.64 -6.94
N ALA A 125 15.78 8.23 -5.89
CA ALA A 125 16.85 7.26 -6.07
C ALA A 125 16.24 5.93 -6.53
N ALA A 126 16.75 5.36 -7.59
CA ALA A 126 16.23 4.16 -8.23
C ALA A 126 15.93 3.05 -7.22
N GLY A 127 14.69 2.56 -7.21
CA GLY A 127 14.42 1.21 -6.77
C GLY A 127 13.43 0.91 -5.68
N ARG A 128 12.85 1.85 -4.90
CA ARG A 128 11.87 1.45 -3.85
C ARG A 128 11.03 2.63 -3.36
N LYS A 129 9.72 2.57 -3.50
CA LYS A 129 8.75 3.57 -3.00
C LYS A 129 8.98 4.97 -3.55
N ARG A 130 7.97 5.53 -4.16
CA ARG A 130 7.99 6.92 -4.63
C ARG A 130 7.54 7.84 -3.49
N PRO A 131 8.44 8.54 -2.77
CA PRO A 131 8.02 9.49 -1.77
C PRO A 131 7.45 10.74 -2.45
N ILE A 132 6.28 11.15 -2.02
CA ILE A 132 5.71 12.45 -2.36
C ILE A 132 5.82 13.34 -1.13
N ARG A 133 6.39 14.52 -1.30
CA ARG A 133 6.29 15.54 -0.27
C ARG A 133 5.04 16.37 -0.49
N CYS A 134 4.22 16.43 0.53
CA CYS A 134 3.08 17.31 0.59
C CYS A 134 3.34 18.40 1.63
N ARG A 135 3.12 19.65 1.26
CA ARG A 135 3.19 20.78 2.18
C ARG A 135 1.78 21.32 2.39
N ILE A 136 1.36 21.39 3.64
CA ILE A 136 0.09 22.02 3.99
C ILE A 136 0.27 23.53 3.94
N ARG A 137 -0.56 24.22 3.19
CA ARG A 137 -0.50 25.69 3.00
C ARG A 137 -1.17 26.47 4.14
N ALA A 138 -2.19 25.86 4.75
CA ALA A 138 -2.93 26.48 5.85
C ALA A 138 -3.45 25.43 6.83
N TRP A 139 -3.37 25.77 8.07
CA TRP A 139 -4.05 25.14 9.19
C TRP A 139 -4.78 26.20 9.96
#